data_b993cd4f537a107cfddda2edb9175df9
#
_entry.id   b993cd4f537a107cfddda2edb9175df9
#
_cell.length_a   1.000
_cell.length_b   1.000
_cell.length_c   1.000
_cell.angle_alpha   90.00
_cell.angle_beta   90.00
_cell.angle_gamma   90.00
#
_symmetry.space_group_name_H-M   'P 1'
#
loop_
_entity.id
_entity.type
_entity.pdbx_description
1 polymer ?
#
loop_
_entity_poly.entity_id
_entity_poly.type
_entity_poly.pdbx_seq_one_letter_code
_entity_poly.pdbx_strand_id
1 'polypeptide(L)'
;DALNKGNFGTADNSDKSFAQAMETIRDHATTIENALDSYRREGTEGDRLRFYNGSGEIAKVLVYPGSSADGVYEEYFYWGEQMFYTYVWDGDEKQYFYYQDGLLIRWIDADDKVHDKESDNDKYVELGDKYWSNSVVELQQ
;
A
#
# COMPACT_ATOMS: atom_id res chain seq x y z
N ASP A 1 0.51 -33.43 5.33
CA ASP A 1 0.07 -32.90 4.82
C ASP A 1 -0.36 -32.72 4.54
N ALA A 2 -0.37 -33.27 4.78
CA ALA A 2 -1.00 -32.68 4.31
C ALA A 2 -1.38 -32.56 4.16
N LEU A 3 -1.53 -32.93 4.30
CA LEU A 3 -2.16 -32.44 3.99
C LEU A 3 -2.40 -32.20 3.87
N ASN A 4 -2.41 -32.86 4.23
CA ASN A 4 -2.94 -32.35 3.81
C ASN A 4 -3.21 -32.22 3.58
N LYS A 5 -3.13 -32.62 3.94
CA LYS A 5 -3.73 -32.25 3.51
C LYS A 5 -4.28 -31.80 3.17
N GLY A 6 -4.35 -32.39 3.50
CA GLY A 6 -4.98 -31.85 3.04
C GLY A 6 -5.40 -31.46 3.19
N ASN A 7 -5.61 -31.45 3.48
CA ASN A 7 -5.93 -30.87 3.46
C ASN A 7 -5.87 -30.41 3.89
N PHE A 8 -5.78 -30.24 4.28
CA PHE A 8 -5.46 -29.80 4.71
C PHE A 8 -5.14 -29.04 5.22
N GLY A 9 -5.40 -28.78 6.41
CA GLY A 9 -4.30 -27.92 6.45
C GLY A 9 -4.29 -26.77 5.47
N THR A 10 -5.21 -26.70 4.66
CA THR A 10 -5.29 -25.62 3.64
C THR A 10 -5.57 -24.28 4.30
N ALA A 11 -6.47 -24.22 5.28
CA ALA A 11 -6.80 -22.99 5.97
C ALA A 11 -5.58 -22.43 6.71
N ASP A 12 -4.84 -23.31 7.41
CA ASP A 12 -3.64 -22.88 8.12
C ASP A 12 -2.58 -22.33 7.18
N ASN A 13 -2.42 -22.95 6.01
CA ASN A 13 -1.47 -22.49 5.01
C ASN A 13 -1.86 -21.12 4.49
N SER A 14 -3.16 -20.86 4.29
CA SER A 14 -3.65 -19.57 3.84
C SER A 14 -3.36 -18.49 4.90
N ASP A 15 -3.58 -18.79 6.17
CA ASP A 15 -3.32 -17.85 7.24
C ASP A 15 -1.82 -17.54 7.35
N LYS A 16 -0.97 -18.56 7.19
CA LYS A 16 0.48 -18.34 7.19
C LYS A 16 0.90 -17.49 6.00
N SER A 17 0.35 -17.78 4.81
CA SER A 17 0.68 -16.99 3.62
C SER A 17 0.26 -15.53 3.78
N PHE A 18 -0.91 -15.30 4.35
CA PHE A 18 -1.37 -13.95 4.62
C PHE A 18 -0.45 -13.24 5.62
N ALA A 19 -0.10 -13.91 6.71
CA ALA A 19 0.78 -13.33 7.72
C ALA A 19 2.15 -13.00 7.13
N GLN A 20 2.68 -13.88 6.27
CA GLN A 20 3.95 -13.63 5.59
C GLN A 20 3.86 -12.45 4.64
N ALA A 21 2.74 -12.33 3.91
CA ALA A 21 2.54 -11.21 3.00
C ALA A 21 2.53 -9.90 3.79
N MET A 22 1.82 -9.85 4.91
CA MET A 22 1.76 -8.66 5.76
C MET A 22 3.14 -8.32 6.32
N GLU A 23 3.92 -9.33 6.72
CA GLU A 23 5.27 -9.10 7.23
C GLU A 23 6.18 -8.55 6.14
N THR A 24 6.10 -9.11 4.92
CA THR A 24 6.88 -8.62 3.79
C THR A 24 6.55 -7.17 3.48
N ILE A 25 5.26 -6.82 3.50
CA ILE A 25 4.82 -5.44 3.25
C ILE A 25 5.42 -4.50 4.30
N ARG A 26 5.35 -4.87 5.56
CA ARG A 26 5.91 -4.05 6.64
C ARG A 26 7.41 -3.90 6.52
N ASP A 27 8.11 -4.99 6.17
CA ASP A 27 9.56 -4.96 6.00
C ASP A 27 9.96 -4.06 4.84
N HIS A 28 9.26 -4.14 3.70
CA HIS A 28 9.53 -3.29 2.55
C HIS A 28 9.28 -1.83 2.90
N ALA A 29 8.17 -1.53 3.58
CA ALA A 29 7.86 -0.15 3.98
C ALA A 29 8.94 0.39 4.91
N THR A 30 9.39 -0.41 5.87
CA THR A 30 10.45 -0.01 6.81
C THR A 30 11.75 0.25 6.08
N THR A 31 12.10 -0.63 5.13
CA THR A 31 13.32 -0.45 4.32
C THR A 31 13.29 0.88 3.57
N ILE A 32 12.15 1.20 2.95
CA ILE A 32 12.01 2.44 2.20
C ILE A 32 12.11 3.65 3.14
N GLU A 33 11.40 3.62 4.27
CA GLU A 33 11.40 4.73 5.20
C GLU A 33 12.79 4.97 5.79
N ASN A 34 13.53 3.91 6.10
CA ASN A 34 14.88 4.04 6.65
C ASN A 34 15.88 4.58 5.62
N ALA A 35 15.65 4.35 4.34
CA ALA A 35 16.54 4.79 3.27
C ALA A 35 16.10 6.08 2.60
N LEU A 36 14.96 6.63 3.01
CA LEU A 36 14.30 7.72 2.27
C LEU A 36 15.19 8.95 2.10
N ASP A 37 15.96 9.30 3.12
CA ASP A 37 16.85 10.47 3.05
C ASP A 37 17.94 10.30 2.01
N SER A 38 18.27 9.07 1.63
CA SER A 38 19.29 8.78 0.62
C SER A 38 18.74 8.72 -0.79
N TYR A 39 17.42 8.70 -0.93
CA TYR A 39 16.78 8.57 -2.25
C TYR A 39 16.72 9.91 -2.96
N ARG A 40 16.85 9.88 -4.28
CA ARG A 40 16.68 11.08 -5.11
C ARG A 40 15.21 11.50 -5.05
N ARG A 41 15.00 12.78 -4.86
CA ARG A 41 13.66 13.33 -4.70
C ARG A 41 13.34 14.30 -5.83
N GLU A 42 12.15 14.19 -6.41
CA GLU A 42 11.66 15.09 -7.46
C GLU A 42 10.25 15.54 -7.13
N GLY A 43 9.93 16.76 -7.54
CA GLY A 43 8.60 17.31 -7.37
C GLY A 43 8.56 18.47 -6.39
N THR A 44 7.34 18.84 -5.98
CA THR A 44 7.08 19.99 -5.13
C THR A 44 6.41 19.53 -3.84
N GLU A 45 7.03 19.89 -2.72
CA GLU A 45 6.44 19.62 -1.40
C GLU A 45 5.08 20.31 -1.30
N GLY A 46 4.09 19.58 -0.80
CA GLY A 46 2.72 20.08 -0.69
C GLY A 46 1.89 19.84 -1.94
N ASP A 47 2.49 19.34 -3.01
CA ASP A 47 1.79 18.99 -4.24
C ASP A 47 2.05 17.53 -4.57
N ARG A 48 3.25 17.20 -5.03
CA ARG A 48 3.61 15.82 -5.36
C ARG A 48 5.11 15.64 -5.24
N LEU A 49 5.52 14.62 -4.49
CA LEU A 49 6.93 14.26 -4.34
C LEU A 49 7.13 12.80 -4.73
N ARG A 50 8.15 12.54 -5.54
CA ARG A 50 8.55 11.19 -5.94
C ARG A 50 9.95 10.91 -5.41
N PHE A 51 10.11 9.73 -4.82
CA PHE A 51 11.39 9.29 -4.27
C PHE A 51 11.87 8.09 -5.08
N TYR A 52 13.09 8.18 -5.60
CA TYR A 52 13.70 7.18 -6.46
C TYR A 52 14.83 6.47 -5.72
N ASN A 53 14.81 5.15 -5.73
CA ASN A 53 15.85 4.36 -5.06
C ASN A 53 17.15 4.35 -5.88
N GLY A 54 18.16 3.60 -5.38
CA GLY A 54 19.47 3.55 -6.03
C GLY A 54 19.46 2.96 -7.43
N SER A 55 18.42 2.21 -7.78
CA SER A 55 18.26 1.64 -9.13
C SER A 55 17.48 2.56 -10.06
N GLY A 56 17.05 3.73 -9.58
CA GLY A 56 16.30 4.68 -10.40
C GLY A 56 14.82 4.37 -10.49
N GLU A 57 14.33 3.46 -9.65
CA GLU A 57 12.91 3.11 -9.61
C GLU A 57 12.19 3.93 -8.55
N ILE A 58 10.92 4.26 -8.82
CA ILE A 58 10.09 4.94 -7.82
C ILE A 58 9.85 3.99 -6.65
N ALA A 59 10.18 4.45 -5.43
CA ALA A 59 9.95 3.69 -4.20
C ALA A 59 8.81 4.27 -3.37
N LYS A 60 8.58 5.58 -3.48
CA LYS A 60 7.53 6.24 -2.71
C LYS A 60 7.04 7.48 -3.45
N VAL A 61 5.74 7.72 -3.42
CA VAL A 61 5.14 8.95 -3.95
C VAL A 61 4.23 9.54 -2.87
N LEU A 62 4.39 10.84 -2.63
CA LEU A 62 3.47 11.61 -1.77
C LEU A 62 2.62 12.48 -2.68
N VAL A 63 1.30 12.40 -2.52
CA VAL A 63 0.36 13.19 -3.30
C VAL A 63 -0.51 14.00 -2.34
N TYR A 64 -0.64 15.28 -2.61
CA TYR A 64 -1.50 16.18 -1.83
C TYR A 64 -2.68 16.59 -2.70
N PRO A 65 -3.80 15.83 -2.69
CA PRO A 65 -4.97 16.18 -3.49
C PRO A 65 -5.52 17.53 -3.04
N GLY A 66 -5.83 18.40 -3.98
CA GLY A 66 -6.33 19.72 -3.68
C GLY A 66 -5.21 20.67 -3.29
N SER A 67 -4.87 20.72 -2.02
CA SER A 67 -3.76 21.54 -1.56
C SER A 67 -3.25 21.03 -0.22
N SER A 68 -1.99 21.36 0.09
CA SER A 68 -1.38 20.96 1.36
C SER A 68 -2.05 21.66 2.55
N ALA A 69 -2.72 22.77 2.32
CA ALA A 69 -3.39 23.52 3.38
C ALA A 69 -4.59 22.74 3.93
N ASP A 70 -5.16 21.83 3.15
CA ASP A 70 -6.31 21.05 3.59
C ASP A 70 -5.95 19.90 4.51
N GLY A 71 -4.65 19.61 4.67
CA GLY A 71 -4.20 18.51 5.52
C GLY A 71 -4.55 17.14 4.98
N VAL A 72 -4.77 17.04 3.66
CA VAL A 72 -5.10 15.78 3.01
C VAL A 72 -3.91 15.32 2.20
N TYR A 73 -3.50 14.07 2.37
CA TYR A 73 -2.46 13.53 1.51
C TYR A 73 -2.53 12.01 1.42
N GLU A 74 -1.87 11.47 0.39
CA GLU A 74 -1.80 10.05 0.12
C GLU A 74 -0.33 9.67 -0.04
N GLU A 75 0.05 8.50 0.48
CA GLU A 75 1.38 7.93 0.35
C GLU A 75 1.27 6.61 -0.37
N TYR A 76 2.05 6.44 -1.44
CA TYR A 76 2.11 5.20 -2.21
C TYR A 76 3.52 4.64 -2.10
N PHE A 77 3.63 3.38 -1.70
CA PHE A 77 4.91 2.68 -1.57
C PHE A 77 5.02 1.61 -2.65
N TYR A 78 6.18 1.55 -3.30
CA TYR A 78 6.42 0.66 -4.43
C TYR A 78 7.63 -0.21 -4.18
N TRP A 79 7.58 -1.44 -4.68
CA TRP A 79 8.69 -2.36 -4.66
C TRP A 79 8.77 -3.00 -6.04
N GLY A 80 9.89 -2.79 -6.77
CA GLY A 80 9.99 -3.22 -8.15
C GLY A 80 8.95 -2.55 -9.04
N GLU A 81 8.62 -1.29 -8.73
CA GLU A 81 7.63 -0.49 -9.46
C GLU A 81 6.21 -1.05 -9.40
N GLN A 82 5.92 -1.81 -8.34
CA GLN A 82 4.56 -2.27 -8.07
C GLN A 82 4.16 -1.81 -6.67
N MET A 83 3.04 -1.11 -6.59
CA MET A 83 2.57 -0.58 -5.32
C MET A 83 2.15 -1.73 -4.40
N PHE A 84 2.57 -1.68 -3.15
CA PHE A 84 2.24 -2.69 -2.16
C PHE A 84 1.56 -2.13 -0.91
N TYR A 85 1.56 -0.79 -0.75
CA TYR A 85 0.99 -0.17 0.44
C TYR A 85 0.60 1.27 0.14
N THR A 86 -0.58 1.67 0.61
CA THR A 86 -1.07 3.05 0.47
C THR A 86 -1.61 3.51 1.81
N TYR A 87 -1.23 4.72 2.20
CA TYR A 87 -1.72 5.39 3.39
C TYR A 87 -2.44 6.66 2.96
N VAL A 88 -3.64 6.88 3.50
CA VAL A 88 -4.44 8.05 3.18
C VAL A 88 -4.80 8.78 4.46
N TRP A 89 -4.58 10.08 4.47
CA TRP A 89 -4.90 10.94 5.62
C TRP A 89 -5.69 12.13 5.10
N ASP A 90 -6.85 12.39 5.73
CA ASP A 90 -7.69 13.52 5.33
C ASP A 90 -7.75 14.61 6.39
N GLY A 91 -6.79 14.60 7.32
CA GLY A 91 -6.72 15.60 8.38
C GLY A 91 -7.30 15.11 9.70
N ASP A 92 -8.32 14.29 9.64
CA ASP A 92 -8.98 13.72 10.82
C ASP A 92 -8.92 12.20 10.84
N GLU A 93 -9.03 11.61 9.68
CA GLU A 93 -9.19 10.16 9.54
C GLU A 93 -8.03 9.58 8.77
N LYS A 94 -7.60 8.38 9.17
CA LYS A 94 -6.50 7.68 8.54
C LYS A 94 -6.99 6.34 8.04
N GLN A 95 -6.54 5.95 6.83
CA GLN A 95 -6.87 4.66 6.27
C GLN A 95 -5.61 4.02 5.71
N TYR A 96 -5.54 2.69 5.77
CA TYR A 96 -4.37 1.93 5.36
C TYR A 96 -4.79 0.83 4.39
N PHE A 97 -4.04 0.67 3.30
CA PHE A 97 -4.34 -0.30 2.26
C PHE A 97 -3.11 -1.13 1.97
N TYR A 98 -3.24 -2.44 2.07
CA TYR A 98 -2.13 -3.38 1.90
C TYR A 98 -2.41 -4.25 0.68
N TYR A 99 -1.46 -4.29 -0.26
CA TYR A 99 -1.62 -4.99 -1.53
C TYR A 99 -0.56 -6.07 -1.70
N GLN A 100 -0.95 -7.15 -2.36
CA GLN A 100 -0.03 -8.19 -2.78
C GLN A 100 -0.35 -8.55 -4.22
N ASP A 101 0.64 -8.44 -5.12
CA ASP A 101 0.49 -8.78 -6.54
C ASP A 101 -0.70 -8.09 -7.20
N GLY A 102 -0.93 -6.84 -6.83
CA GLY A 102 -1.99 -6.04 -7.41
C GLY A 102 -3.35 -6.21 -6.77
N LEU A 103 -3.45 -7.04 -5.74
CA LEU A 103 -4.72 -7.30 -5.06
C LEU A 103 -4.71 -6.72 -3.66
N LEU A 104 -5.78 -6.01 -3.31
CA LEU A 104 -5.95 -5.54 -1.94
C LEU A 104 -6.19 -6.74 -1.03
N ILE A 105 -5.35 -6.89 0.00
CA ILE A 105 -5.48 -7.99 0.95
C ILE A 105 -5.91 -7.53 2.33
N ARG A 106 -5.75 -6.23 2.63
CA ARG A 106 -6.23 -5.66 3.90
C ARG A 106 -6.52 -4.19 3.70
N TRP A 107 -7.63 -3.75 4.24
CA TRP A 107 -8.00 -2.34 4.36
C TRP A 107 -8.32 -2.08 5.83
N ILE A 108 -7.66 -1.09 6.43
CA ILE A 108 -8.00 -0.61 7.76
C ILE A 108 -8.69 0.72 7.57
N ASP A 109 -9.97 0.80 7.93
CA ASP A 109 -10.77 1.98 7.65
C ASP A 109 -10.58 3.08 8.69
N ALA A 110 -11.29 4.19 8.52
CA ALA A 110 -11.15 5.35 9.38
C ALA A 110 -11.56 5.09 10.84
N ASP A 111 -12.32 4.05 11.08
CA ASP A 111 -12.73 3.65 12.42
C ASP A 111 -11.81 2.56 12.99
N ASP A 112 -10.65 2.35 12.37
CA ASP A 112 -9.67 1.31 12.72
C ASP A 112 -10.22 -0.10 12.57
N LYS A 113 -11.28 -0.27 11.81
CA LYS A 113 -11.84 -1.59 11.55
C LYS A 113 -11.04 -2.26 10.42
N VAL A 114 -10.66 -3.52 10.66
CA VAL A 114 -9.85 -4.29 9.73
C VAL A 114 -10.74 -5.09 8.79
N HIS A 115 -10.50 -4.96 7.48
CA HIS A 115 -11.19 -5.70 6.42
C HIS A 115 -10.15 -6.50 5.66
N ASP A 116 -10.19 -7.83 5.80
CA ASP A 116 -9.20 -8.71 5.18
C ASP A 116 -9.81 -9.49 4.02
N LYS A 117 -9.29 -9.23 2.81
CA LYS A 117 -9.68 -10.00 1.60
C LYS A 117 -11.19 -10.04 1.40
N GLU A 118 -11.85 -8.93 1.62
CA GLU A 118 -13.33 -8.86 1.59
C GLU A 118 -13.85 -8.56 0.19
N SER A 119 -13.62 -9.49 -0.75
CA SER A 119 -14.05 -9.29 -2.12
C SER A 119 -15.56 -9.11 -2.28
N ASP A 120 -16.35 -9.52 -1.29
CA ASP A 120 -17.80 -9.37 -1.31
C ASP A 120 -18.27 -8.02 -0.78
N ASN A 121 -17.35 -7.20 -0.27
CA ASN A 121 -17.65 -5.87 0.26
C ASN A 121 -17.44 -4.84 -0.85
N ASP A 122 -18.52 -4.20 -1.31
CA ASP A 122 -18.46 -3.26 -2.43
C ASP A 122 -17.48 -2.11 -2.16
N LYS A 123 -17.48 -1.59 -0.94
CA LYS A 123 -16.58 -0.49 -0.58
C LYS A 123 -15.12 -0.93 -0.60
N TYR A 124 -14.85 -2.14 -0.13
CA TYR A 124 -13.52 -2.72 -0.14
C TYR A 124 -13.00 -2.79 -1.59
N VAL A 125 -13.83 -3.33 -2.49
CA VAL A 125 -13.46 -3.47 -3.90
C VAL A 125 -13.27 -2.10 -4.54
N GLU A 126 -14.19 -1.18 -4.31
CA GLU A 126 -14.13 0.16 -4.88
C GLU A 126 -12.86 0.89 -4.49
N LEU A 127 -12.54 0.91 -3.20
CA LEU A 127 -11.36 1.60 -2.71
C LEU A 127 -10.07 0.90 -3.15
N GLY A 128 -10.09 -0.43 -3.16
CA GLY A 128 -8.94 -1.20 -3.64
C GLY A 128 -8.59 -0.85 -5.07
N ASP A 129 -9.59 -0.80 -5.93
CA ASP A 129 -9.40 -0.46 -7.35
C ASP A 129 -8.97 1.00 -7.52
N LYS A 130 -9.56 1.89 -6.73
CA LYS A 130 -9.25 3.33 -6.81
C LYS A 130 -7.77 3.59 -6.54
N TYR A 131 -7.26 3.07 -5.43
CA TYR A 131 -5.88 3.36 -5.04
C TYR A 131 -4.88 2.59 -5.88
N TRP A 132 -5.25 1.40 -6.35
CA TRP A 132 -4.40 0.70 -7.31
C TRP A 132 -4.24 1.52 -8.59
N SER A 133 -5.37 2.00 -9.15
CA SER A 133 -5.35 2.81 -10.37
C SER A 133 -4.54 4.08 -10.18
N ASN A 134 -4.72 4.74 -9.04
CA ASN A 134 -3.95 5.96 -8.73
C ASN A 134 -2.45 5.66 -8.69
N SER A 135 -2.06 4.52 -8.12
CA SER A 135 -0.65 4.16 -8.02
C SER A 135 -0.02 3.95 -9.39
N VAL A 136 -0.77 3.37 -10.33
CA VAL A 136 -0.29 3.15 -11.69
C VAL A 136 -0.11 4.49 -12.41
N VAL A 137 -1.08 5.39 -12.23
CA VAL A 137 -0.99 6.73 -12.84
C VAL A 137 0.26 7.45 -12.34
N GLU A 138 0.58 7.35 -11.05
CA GLU A 138 1.75 8.01 -10.49
C GLU A 138 3.07 7.49 -11.07
N LEU A 139 3.13 6.22 -11.45
CA LEU A 139 4.33 5.66 -12.08
C LEU A 139 4.55 6.22 -13.49
N GLN A 140 3.48 6.69 -14.14
CA GLN A 140 3.54 7.16 -15.52
C GLN A 140 3.80 8.65 -15.65
N GLN A 141 3.84 9.35 -14.55
CA GLN A 141 4.00 10.83 -14.55
C GLN A 141 5.48 11.31 -14.68
#